data_015205261f52e37543b422addfc1eb51
#
_entry.id   015205261f52e37543b422addfc1eb51
#
_cell.length_a   1.000
_cell.length_b   1.000
_cell.length_c   1.000
_cell.angle_alpha   90.00
_cell.angle_beta   90.00
_cell.angle_gamma   90.00
#
_symmetry.space_group_name_H-M   'P 1'
#
loop_
_entity.id
_entity.type
_entity.pdbx_description
1 polymer ?
#
loop_
_entity_poly.entity_id
_entity_poly.type
_entity_poly.pdbx_seq_one_letter_code
_entity_poly.pdbx_strand_id
1 'polypeptide(L)'
;MIDFSRVKNYYIRCGYTDMRKQIDGLVAPVQLEYRQEMNEESLFLFCGRRSDRIKALYWDGTGHVLLYKRLSEKRFQWPRNREELKLLTQQEFRWLMEGLSIEQTKAFKPGKPGSVC
;
A
#
# COMPACT_ATOMS: atom_id res chain seq x y z
N MET A 1 18.75 4.54 11.80
CA MET A 1 17.47 5.08 11.34
C MET A 1 17.14 4.48 9.98
N ILE A 2 15.89 4.13 9.75
CA ILE A 2 15.47 3.53 8.49
C ILE A 2 15.32 4.64 7.46
N ASP A 3 15.90 4.42 6.28
CA ASP A 3 15.83 5.37 5.18
C ASP A 3 14.89 4.84 4.09
N PHE A 4 13.83 5.59 3.80
CA PHE A 4 12.88 5.26 2.75
C PHE A 4 13.06 6.07 1.47
N SER A 5 14.17 6.80 1.34
CA SER A 5 14.39 7.69 0.20
C SER A 5 14.45 6.97 -1.15
N ARG A 6 14.76 5.68 -1.16
CA ARG A 6 14.83 4.87 -2.38
C ARG A 6 13.48 4.33 -2.83
N VAL A 7 12.44 4.43 -2.01
CA VAL A 7 11.13 3.86 -2.34
C VAL A 7 10.53 4.63 -3.52
N LYS A 8 10.24 3.91 -4.58
CA LYS A 8 9.59 4.41 -5.80
C LYS A 8 8.27 3.71 -6.06
N ASN A 9 8.11 2.50 -5.55
CA ASN A 9 6.98 1.64 -5.82
C ASN A 9 6.22 1.39 -4.52
N TYR A 10 4.98 1.82 -4.48
CA TYR A 10 4.09 1.61 -3.35
C TYR A 10 3.04 0.60 -3.76
N TYR A 11 3.13 -0.60 -3.19
CA TYR A 11 2.14 -1.65 -3.45
C TYR A 11 1.17 -1.73 -2.28
N ILE A 12 -0.09 -1.95 -2.58
CA ILE A 12 -1.07 -2.32 -1.56
C ILE A 12 -1.65 -3.68 -1.88
N ARG A 13 -1.86 -4.49 -0.85
CA ARG A 13 -2.65 -5.69 -0.95
C ARG A 13 -4.10 -5.28 -0.74
N CYS A 14 -4.92 -5.32 -1.80
CA CYS A 14 -6.35 -5.05 -1.71
C CYS A 14 -7.03 -6.14 -0.89
N GLY A 15 -8.13 -5.82 -0.23
CA GLY A 15 -8.78 -6.73 0.68
C GLY A 15 -8.16 -6.73 2.08
N TYR A 16 -8.63 -7.62 2.93
CA TYR A 16 -8.18 -7.69 4.31
C TYR A 16 -6.93 -8.55 4.45
N THR A 17 -6.07 -8.15 5.36
CA THR A 17 -4.95 -8.96 5.81
C THR A 17 -5.09 -9.19 7.31
N ASP A 18 -4.80 -10.40 7.76
CA ASP A 18 -4.76 -10.71 9.18
C ASP A 18 -3.62 -9.95 9.85
N MET A 19 -3.94 -9.00 10.70
CA MET A 19 -2.95 -8.15 11.35
C MET A 19 -2.12 -8.86 12.40
N ARG A 20 -2.40 -10.14 12.70
CA ARG A 20 -1.52 -10.96 13.54
C ARG A 20 -0.28 -11.44 12.79
N LYS A 21 -0.30 -11.41 11.47
CA LYS A 21 0.85 -11.80 10.65
C LYS A 21 2.03 -10.86 10.89
N GLN A 22 3.19 -11.46 11.04
CA GLN A 22 4.45 -10.77 11.20
C GLN A 22 5.27 -10.85 9.90
N ILE A 23 6.54 -10.52 9.96
CA ILE A 23 7.40 -10.39 8.77
C ILE A 23 7.27 -11.62 7.85
N ASP A 24 7.51 -12.81 8.34
CA ASP A 24 7.51 -14.02 7.49
C ASP A 24 6.13 -14.28 6.87
N GLY A 25 5.07 -14.06 7.65
CA GLY A 25 3.70 -14.25 7.17
C GLY A 25 3.28 -13.24 6.11
N LEU A 26 3.96 -12.11 6.01
CA LEU A 26 3.70 -11.08 5.01
C LEU A 26 4.65 -11.16 3.82
N VAL A 27 5.90 -11.57 4.04
CA VAL A 27 6.87 -11.79 2.96
C VAL A 27 6.42 -12.93 2.05
N ALA A 28 5.94 -14.02 2.61
CA ALA A 28 5.55 -15.20 1.85
C ALA A 28 4.52 -14.89 0.75
N PRO A 29 3.37 -14.24 1.02
CA PRO A 29 2.44 -13.91 -0.05
C PRO A 29 3.02 -12.95 -1.10
N VAL A 30 3.86 -12.00 -0.69
CA VAL A 30 4.47 -11.06 -1.64
C VAL A 30 5.35 -11.83 -2.64
N GLN A 31 6.20 -12.71 -2.16
CA GLN A 31 7.13 -13.44 -3.01
C GLN A 31 6.49 -14.62 -3.74
N LEU A 32 5.67 -15.41 -3.05
CA LEU A 32 5.14 -16.67 -3.58
C LEU A 32 3.82 -16.49 -4.32
N GLU A 33 2.91 -15.71 -3.77
CA GLU A 33 1.59 -15.50 -4.37
C GLU A 33 1.63 -14.45 -5.48
N TYR A 34 2.22 -13.29 -5.19
CA TYR A 34 2.28 -12.17 -6.13
C TYR A 34 3.58 -12.11 -6.92
N ARG A 35 4.55 -12.95 -6.60
CA ARG A 35 5.84 -13.07 -7.29
C ARG A 35 6.58 -11.74 -7.40
N GLN A 36 6.46 -10.91 -6.37
CA GLN A 36 7.18 -9.65 -6.29
C GLN A 36 8.49 -9.82 -5.54
N GLU A 37 9.51 -9.15 -6.03
CA GLU A 37 10.82 -9.14 -5.41
C GLU A 37 10.87 -8.11 -4.29
N MET A 38 11.48 -8.48 -3.16
CA MET A 38 11.72 -7.55 -2.06
C MET A 38 13.01 -6.81 -2.34
N ASN A 39 12.93 -5.49 -2.49
CA ASN A 39 14.10 -4.64 -2.70
C ASN A 39 13.89 -3.27 -2.05
N GLU A 40 14.93 -2.44 -2.03
CA GLU A 40 14.90 -1.13 -1.38
C GLU A 40 14.00 -0.10 -2.05
N GLU A 41 13.50 -0.39 -3.25
CA GLU A 41 12.66 0.53 -4.01
C GLU A 41 11.16 0.30 -3.81
N SER A 42 10.77 -0.76 -3.12
CA SER A 42 9.38 -1.18 -3.01
C SER A 42 8.91 -1.28 -1.56
N LEU A 43 7.78 -0.67 -1.28
CA LEU A 43 7.09 -0.74 0.01
C LEU A 43 5.76 -1.46 -0.20
N PHE A 44 5.46 -2.42 0.68
CA PHE A 44 4.24 -3.24 0.59
C PHE A 44 3.34 -2.95 1.77
N LEU A 45 2.10 -2.55 1.50
CA LEU A 45 1.14 -2.11 2.51
C LEU A 45 -0.01 -3.10 2.63
N PHE A 46 -0.38 -3.38 3.86
CA PHE A 46 -1.46 -4.31 4.23
C PHE A 46 -2.39 -3.63 5.22
N CYS A 47 -3.68 -3.88 5.10
CA CYS A 47 -4.69 -3.29 5.97
C CYS A 47 -5.56 -4.35 6.61
N GLY A 48 -5.88 -4.17 7.88
CA GLY A 48 -6.76 -5.06 8.63
C GLY A 48 -8.24 -4.82 8.36
N ARG A 49 -9.06 -5.74 8.85
CA ARG A 49 -10.52 -5.72 8.62
C ARG A 49 -11.20 -4.43 9.11
N ARG A 50 -10.71 -3.85 10.19
CA ARG A 50 -11.28 -2.62 10.76
C ARG A 50 -10.88 -1.36 10.00
N SER A 51 -9.95 -1.45 9.07
CA SER A 51 -9.44 -0.33 8.27
C SER A 51 -8.75 0.77 9.09
N ASP A 52 -8.48 0.55 10.36
CA ASP A 52 -7.78 1.49 11.23
C ASP A 52 -6.31 1.16 11.43
N ARG A 53 -5.85 0.04 10.87
CA ARG A 53 -4.50 -0.48 11.06
C ARG A 53 -3.87 -0.87 9.74
N ILE A 54 -2.64 -0.44 9.55
CA ILE A 54 -1.84 -0.88 8.41
C ILE A 54 -0.48 -1.40 8.89
N LYS A 55 0.04 -2.34 8.13
CA LYS A 55 1.43 -2.78 8.25
C LYS A 55 2.14 -2.50 6.94
N ALA A 56 3.34 -2.01 7.02
CA ALA A 56 4.18 -1.73 5.86
C ALA A 56 5.44 -2.59 5.94
N LEU A 57 5.67 -3.37 4.91
CA LEU A 57 6.81 -4.28 4.81
C LEU A 57 7.84 -3.70 3.85
N TYR A 58 9.09 -3.65 4.29
CA TYR A 58 10.18 -3.05 3.55
C TYR A 58 11.46 -3.87 3.69
N TRP A 59 12.24 -3.96 2.62
CA TRP A 59 13.59 -4.50 2.64
C TRP A 59 14.59 -3.33 2.60
N ASP A 60 15.41 -3.20 3.65
CA ASP A 60 16.32 -2.05 3.78
C ASP A 60 17.73 -2.31 3.23
N GLY A 61 17.92 -3.43 2.55
CA GLY A 61 19.23 -3.85 2.04
C GLY A 61 19.91 -4.88 2.91
N THR A 62 19.52 -4.99 4.18
CA THR A 62 20.11 -5.94 5.13
C THR A 62 19.07 -6.82 5.81
N GLY A 63 17.84 -6.42 5.84
CA GLY A 63 16.79 -7.17 6.50
C GLY A 63 15.40 -6.63 6.20
N HIS A 64 14.39 -7.38 6.60
CA HIS A 64 13.01 -6.94 6.51
C HIS A 64 12.64 -6.05 7.68
N VAL A 65 11.95 -4.97 7.38
CA VAL A 65 11.41 -4.03 8.37
C VAL A 65 9.90 -4.08 8.28
N LEU A 66 9.24 -4.16 9.41
CA LEU A 66 7.80 -4.11 9.50
C LEU A 66 7.37 -2.91 10.33
N LEU A 67 6.66 -2.00 9.69
CA LEU A 67 6.06 -0.83 10.34
C LEU A 67 4.61 -1.11 10.64
N TYR A 68 4.13 -0.65 11.77
CA TYR A 68 2.75 -0.80 12.20
C TYR A 68 2.18 0.56 12.56
N LYS A 69 1.04 0.90 11.98
CA LYS A 69 0.33 2.14 12.31
C LYS A 69 -1.13 1.84 12.59
N ARG A 70 -1.63 2.34 13.72
CA ARG A 70 -3.04 2.30 14.08
C ARG A 70 -3.57 3.72 14.20
N LEU A 71 -4.63 4.02 13.47
CA LEU A 71 -5.33 5.30 13.58
C LEU A 71 -6.15 5.32 14.88
N SER A 72 -6.18 6.46 15.57
CA SER A 72 -6.91 6.60 16.82
C SER A 72 -8.42 6.81 16.60
N GLU A 73 -8.82 7.49 15.53
CA GLU A 73 -10.22 7.89 15.36
C GLU A 73 -10.79 7.59 13.97
N LYS A 74 -9.97 7.67 12.92
CA LYS A 74 -10.43 7.56 11.54
C LYS A 74 -10.05 6.21 10.95
N ARG A 75 -10.50 5.96 9.73
CA ARG A 75 -10.22 4.71 9.01
C ARG A 75 -9.67 5.01 7.64
N PHE A 76 -8.83 4.10 7.14
CA PHE A 76 -8.38 4.13 5.77
C PHE A 76 -9.49 3.71 4.82
N GLN A 77 -9.56 4.31 3.64
CA GLN A 77 -10.47 3.89 2.57
C GLN A 77 -9.79 2.81 1.73
N TRP A 78 -9.65 1.62 2.30
CA TRP A 78 -8.88 0.54 1.69
C TRP A 78 -9.68 -0.18 0.62
N PRO A 79 -9.12 -0.41 -0.61
CA PRO A 79 -9.82 -1.17 -1.65
C PRO A 79 -10.04 -2.62 -1.21
N ARG A 80 -11.27 -3.10 -1.32
CA ARG A 80 -11.64 -4.40 -0.77
C ARG A 80 -12.23 -5.37 -1.77
N ASN A 81 -12.50 -4.93 -2.96
CA ASN A 81 -13.23 -5.72 -3.96
C ASN A 81 -12.38 -6.76 -4.68
N ARG A 82 -11.06 -6.80 -4.48
CA ARG A 82 -10.17 -7.80 -5.07
C ARG A 82 -9.04 -8.14 -4.13
N GLU A 83 -8.66 -9.42 -4.12
CA GLU A 83 -7.44 -9.87 -3.46
C GLU A 83 -6.29 -9.80 -4.47
N GLU A 84 -5.74 -8.62 -4.64
CA GLU A 84 -4.64 -8.38 -5.56
C GLU A 84 -3.58 -7.50 -4.92
N LEU A 85 -2.39 -7.54 -5.46
CA LEU A 85 -1.34 -6.60 -5.14
C LEU A 85 -1.37 -5.50 -6.19
N LYS A 86 -1.66 -4.28 -5.78
CA LYS A 86 -1.82 -3.15 -6.68
C LYS A 86 -0.69 -2.15 -6.50
N LEU A 87 -0.04 -1.79 -7.60
CA LEU A 87 0.93 -0.70 -7.62
C LEU A 87 0.19 0.64 -7.64
N LEU A 88 0.50 1.50 -6.68
CA LEU A 88 -0.09 2.83 -6.60
C LEU A 88 0.82 3.88 -7.23
N THR A 89 0.20 4.92 -7.80
CA THR A 89 0.93 6.15 -8.08
C THR A 89 1.26 6.86 -6.77
N GLN A 90 2.19 7.81 -6.81
CA GLN A 90 2.49 8.61 -5.62
C GLN A 90 1.27 9.39 -5.13
N GLN A 91 0.44 9.87 -6.04
CA GLN A 91 -0.78 10.60 -5.68
C GLN A 91 -1.79 9.67 -5.00
N GLU A 92 -2.01 8.46 -5.55
CA GLU A 92 -2.89 7.48 -4.94
C GLU A 92 -2.41 7.09 -3.53
N PHE A 93 -1.10 6.91 -3.36
CA PHE A 93 -0.52 6.62 -2.05
C PHE A 93 -0.79 7.76 -1.05
N ARG A 94 -0.62 9.01 -1.47
CA ARG A 94 -0.92 10.17 -0.63
C ARG A 94 -2.39 10.22 -0.26
N TRP A 95 -3.28 10.01 -1.22
CA TRP A 95 -4.72 9.98 -0.93
C TRP A 95 -5.04 8.93 0.12
N LEU A 96 -4.50 7.74 -0.04
CA LEU A 96 -4.74 6.64 0.89
C LEU A 96 -4.24 6.97 2.30
N MET A 97 -3.06 7.55 2.41
CA MET A 97 -2.48 7.94 3.70
C MET A 97 -3.23 9.11 4.35
N GLU A 98 -3.89 9.94 3.57
CA GLU A 98 -4.72 11.03 4.05
C GLU A 98 -6.16 10.59 4.39
N GLY A 99 -6.46 9.30 4.27
CA GLY A 99 -7.79 8.78 4.56
C GLY A 99 -8.77 8.89 3.41
N LEU A 100 -8.28 9.18 2.21
CA LEU A 100 -9.12 9.28 1.01
C LEU A 100 -9.12 7.97 0.23
N SER A 101 -10.14 7.78 -0.60
CA SER A 101 -10.17 6.67 -1.54
C SER A 101 -9.15 6.90 -2.66
N ILE A 102 -8.53 5.82 -3.14
CA ILE A 102 -7.67 5.91 -4.33
C ILE A 102 -8.49 6.15 -5.60
N GLU A 103 -9.80 5.89 -5.55
CA GLU A 103 -10.72 6.21 -6.62
C GLU A 103 -11.40 7.54 -6.31
N GLN A 104 -10.82 8.63 -6.81
CA GLN A 104 -11.37 9.97 -6.63
C GLN A 104 -12.19 10.34 -7.85
N THR A 105 -13.49 10.04 -7.79
CA THR A 105 -14.40 10.33 -8.90
C THR A 105 -14.55 11.82 -9.19
N LYS A 106 -14.28 12.68 -8.20
CA LYS A 106 -14.34 14.13 -8.34
C LYS A 106 -13.02 14.78 -8.71
N ALA A 107 -11.93 14.01 -8.75
CA ALA A 107 -10.64 14.54 -9.14
C ALA A 107 -10.57 14.72 -10.65
N PHE A 108 -9.84 15.75 -11.08
CA PHE A 108 -9.56 15.90 -12.50
C PHE A 108 -8.70 14.76 -12.99
N LYS A 109 -9.11 14.18 -14.12
CA LYS A 109 -8.34 13.14 -14.78
C LYS A 109 -7.62 13.75 -15.96
N PRO A 110 -6.40 13.27 -16.29
CA PRO A 110 -5.74 13.69 -17.52
C PRO A 110 -6.66 13.41 -18.70
N GLY A 111 -6.94 14.45 -19.48
CA GLY A 111 -7.71 14.32 -20.72
C GLY A 111 -6.84 13.93 -21.88
N LYS A 112 -7.45 13.45 -22.97
CA LYS A 112 -6.76 13.25 -24.22
C LYS A 112 -6.47 14.62 -24.86
N PRO A 113 -5.33 14.77 -25.56
CA PRO A 113 -5.09 16.00 -26.31
C PRO A 113 -6.25 16.28 -27.27
N GLY A 114 -6.73 17.50 -27.27
CA GLY A 114 -7.88 17.92 -28.06
C GLY A 114 -9.23 17.65 -27.45
N SER A 115 -9.30 17.07 -26.26
CA SER A 115 -10.57 16.92 -25.54
C SER A 115 -11.11 18.29 -25.11
N VAL A 116 -12.39 18.50 -25.41
CA VAL A 116 -13.12 19.71 -25.00
C VAL A 116 -14.08 19.31 -23.91
N CYS A 117 -14.01 20.02 -22.83
CA CYS A 117 -14.94 19.82 -21.72
C CYS A 117 -16.22 20.58 -21.93
#